data_5bbc533aa89d6f4471761c3d33d75c2a
#
_entry.id   5bbc533aa89d6f4471761c3d33d75c2a
#
_cell.length_a   1.000
_cell.length_b   1.000
_cell.length_c   1.000
_cell.angle_alpha   90.00
_cell.angle_beta   90.00
_cell.angle_gamma   90.00
#
_symmetry.space_group_name_H-M   'P 1'
#
loop_
_entity.id
_entity.type
_entity.pdbx_description
1 polymer ?
#
loop_
_entity_poly.entity_id
_entity_poly.type
_entity_poly.pdbx_seq_one_letter_code
_entity_poly.pdbx_strand_id
1 'polypeptide(L)'
;MVRDDTVAVVGAGVIGAAVAYALAREGRAVLLLDRAEPGMTGASFGNAGHIAAELVEPLPSWGLLFGFWRELFAFGGPLDIPLRRAPEFLPWALRFAAAARHRAENTRHLAPLVQPAVDRMARWLAEIGRLELLRTNGHFQVWFGPRSSERAAEQGLAMERLGIPTQAAPNEILQVIARQSASLRAKDARVAGLWFSSTGHVLDPLKIVQSFVGAALERGASFERTEVRAIKPLEGRIALHTSSETLTVGAVVVCTGAWTASLLEPLGLRVPMESARGYHVEMAGHPALTDAPILYADQRILLTPMDGRLRAASFMEFAGHQAGPDPRKSARLRTRLRDLGYACPADGPSWVGPRPVFPDYLPGIGRLERTSIFYAVGHQHIGLTLAPVTGELISDLVAGRQPRHDISAFDLRRF
;
A
#
# COMPACT_ATOMS: atom_id res chain seq x y z
N MET A 1 16.88 6.54 -29.26
CA MET A 1 15.64 7.00 -29.90
C MET A 1 14.49 6.16 -29.34
N VAL A 2 13.44 6.79 -28.85
CA VAL A 2 12.22 6.11 -28.40
C VAL A 2 11.53 5.52 -29.64
N ARG A 3 11.17 4.23 -29.60
CA ARG A 3 10.50 3.55 -30.73
C ARG A 3 9.02 3.92 -30.72
N ASP A 4 8.39 3.91 -31.86
CA ASP A 4 6.97 4.27 -32.03
C ASP A 4 5.99 3.35 -31.26
N ASP A 5 6.41 2.13 -30.96
CA ASP A 5 5.67 1.12 -30.20
C ASP A 5 6.00 1.10 -28.69
N THR A 6 6.84 2.04 -28.22
CA THR A 6 7.27 2.12 -26.82
C THR A 6 6.08 2.42 -25.90
N VAL A 7 5.99 1.66 -24.81
CA VAL A 7 5.07 1.95 -23.70
C VAL A 7 5.84 2.67 -22.59
N ALA A 8 5.48 3.93 -22.35
CA ALA A 8 6.03 4.69 -21.23
C ALA A 8 5.27 4.34 -19.93
N VAL A 9 5.99 4.02 -18.87
CA VAL A 9 5.44 3.86 -17.51
C VAL A 9 5.89 5.05 -16.68
N VAL A 10 4.96 5.88 -16.22
CA VAL A 10 5.25 7.10 -15.46
C VAL A 10 5.05 6.84 -13.98
N GLY A 11 6.15 6.91 -13.22
CA GLY A 11 6.22 6.57 -11.80
C GLY A 11 6.88 5.21 -11.55
N ALA A 12 8.04 5.21 -10.90
CA ALA A 12 8.83 4.02 -10.56
C ALA A 12 8.65 3.57 -9.09
N GLY A 13 7.46 3.76 -8.51
CA GLY A 13 7.03 3.11 -7.28
C GLY A 13 6.74 1.62 -7.52
N VAL A 14 6.30 0.89 -6.48
CA VAL A 14 6.06 -0.56 -6.56
C VAL A 14 5.07 -0.94 -7.67
N ILE A 15 4.07 -0.11 -7.95
CA ILE A 15 3.09 -0.36 -9.01
C ILE A 15 3.73 -0.17 -10.38
N GLY A 16 4.43 0.95 -10.61
CA GLY A 16 5.09 1.19 -11.90
C GLY A 16 6.20 0.19 -12.18
N ALA A 17 6.96 -0.23 -11.16
CA ALA A 17 7.97 -1.28 -11.28
C ALA A 17 7.34 -2.63 -11.69
N ALA A 18 6.21 -3.01 -11.07
CA ALA A 18 5.48 -4.23 -11.42
C ALA A 18 4.89 -4.16 -12.84
N VAL A 19 4.35 -3.00 -13.24
CA VAL A 19 3.82 -2.77 -14.60
C VAL A 19 4.95 -2.84 -15.62
N ALA A 20 6.08 -2.18 -15.38
CA ALA A 20 7.24 -2.20 -16.27
C ALA A 20 7.76 -3.63 -16.47
N TYR A 21 7.88 -4.39 -15.36
CA TYR A 21 8.28 -5.79 -15.43
C TYR A 21 7.27 -6.65 -16.21
N ALA A 22 5.96 -6.52 -15.95
CA ALA A 22 4.93 -7.28 -16.64
C ALA A 22 4.96 -7.04 -18.17
N LEU A 23 5.09 -5.78 -18.59
CA LEU A 23 5.17 -5.40 -20.00
C LEU A 23 6.47 -5.90 -20.66
N ALA A 24 7.62 -5.72 -19.99
CA ALA A 24 8.89 -6.20 -20.49
C ALA A 24 8.95 -7.73 -20.59
N ARG A 25 8.32 -8.45 -19.65
CA ARG A 25 8.17 -9.91 -19.68
C ARG A 25 7.42 -10.39 -20.93
N GLU A 26 6.48 -9.60 -21.45
CA GLU A 26 5.77 -9.88 -22.71
C GLU A 26 6.49 -9.36 -23.96
N GLY A 27 7.74 -8.90 -23.83
CA GLY A 27 8.56 -8.43 -24.95
C GLY A 27 8.21 -7.04 -25.46
N ARG A 28 7.44 -6.23 -24.68
CA ARG A 28 7.15 -4.85 -25.05
C ARG A 28 8.38 -3.96 -24.84
N ALA A 29 8.58 -2.98 -25.73
CA ALA A 29 9.52 -1.90 -25.50
C ALA A 29 8.99 -0.99 -24.38
N VAL A 30 9.68 -0.91 -23.25
CA VAL A 30 9.24 -0.18 -22.05
C VAL A 30 10.24 0.93 -21.73
N LEU A 31 9.71 2.14 -21.49
CA LEU A 31 10.45 3.27 -20.94
C LEU A 31 9.84 3.63 -19.57
N LEU A 32 10.56 3.34 -18.49
CA LEU A 32 10.16 3.72 -17.14
C LEU A 32 10.68 5.11 -16.80
N LEU A 33 9.80 6.00 -16.36
CA LEU A 33 10.11 7.42 -16.08
C LEU A 33 9.77 7.74 -14.62
N ASP A 34 10.68 8.33 -13.88
CA ASP A 34 10.45 8.91 -12.55
C ASP A 34 11.39 10.07 -12.29
N ARG A 35 11.00 11.02 -11.48
CA ARG A 35 11.82 12.16 -11.04
C ARG A 35 12.99 11.79 -10.14
N ALA A 36 12.96 10.59 -9.56
CA ALA A 36 13.98 10.03 -8.66
C ALA A 36 14.31 8.58 -9.02
N GLU A 37 15.33 8.03 -8.38
CA GLU A 37 15.65 6.61 -8.50
C GLU A 37 14.47 5.71 -8.09
N PRO A 38 14.32 4.52 -8.70
CA PRO A 38 13.19 3.65 -8.49
C PRO A 38 12.94 3.32 -7.00
N GLY A 39 11.70 3.52 -6.56
CA GLY A 39 11.26 3.28 -5.20
C GLY A 39 11.61 4.36 -4.18
N MET A 40 12.42 5.36 -4.52
CA MET A 40 12.92 6.36 -3.55
C MET A 40 11.90 7.46 -3.23
N THR A 41 10.80 7.54 -3.98
CA THR A 41 9.72 8.52 -3.72
C THR A 41 8.41 7.85 -3.37
N GLY A 42 7.46 8.63 -2.85
CA GLY A 42 6.10 8.16 -2.56
C GLY A 42 6.01 7.17 -1.42
N ALA A 43 5.01 6.30 -1.47
CA ALA A 43 4.68 5.39 -0.38
C ALA A 43 5.45 4.06 -0.40
N SER A 44 6.19 3.76 -1.48
CA SER A 44 6.84 2.45 -1.67
C SER A 44 8.07 2.27 -0.79
N PHE A 45 8.91 3.30 -0.67
CA PHE A 45 10.13 3.28 0.14
C PHE A 45 9.89 2.84 1.58
N GLY A 46 8.94 3.48 2.23
CA GLY A 46 8.65 3.27 3.65
C GLY A 46 7.45 2.38 3.90
N ASN A 47 7.07 1.53 2.95
CA ASN A 47 6.00 0.56 3.13
C ASN A 47 6.27 -0.37 4.33
N ALA A 48 5.20 -0.81 5.00
CA ALA A 48 5.30 -1.70 6.15
C ALA A 48 5.81 -3.12 5.81
N GLY A 49 5.96 -3.44 4.53
CA GLY A 49 6.45 -4.74 4.07
C GLY A 49 5.42 -5.88 4.14
N HIS A 50 4.24 -5.63 4.67
CA HIS A 50 3.19 -6.63 4.81
C HIS A 50 2.47 -6.90 3.48
N ILE A 51 2.33 -8.18 3.11
CA ILE A 51 1.47 -8.66 2.02
C ILE A 51 0.14 -9.05 2.66
N ALA A 52 -0.79 -8.11 2.62
CA ALA A 52 -2.02 -8.12 3.40
C ALA A 52 -3.15 -8.85 2.65
N ALA A 53 -3.04 -10.17 2.53
CA ALA A 53 -4.06 -10.99 1.85
C ALA A 53 -5.42 -11.01 2.60
N GLU A 54 -5.44 -10.58 3.85
CA GLU A 54 -6.64 -10.45 4.69
C GLU A 54 -7.40 -9.14 4.50
N LEU A 55 -6.79 -8.12 3.91
CA LEU A 55 -7.40 -6.80 3.75
C LEU A 55 -8.28 -6.72 2.49
N VAL A 56 -9.27 -7.58 2.43
CA VAL A 56 -10.23 -7.69 1.31
C VAL A 56 -11.37 -6.68 1.39
N GLU A 57 -11.62 -6.12 2.57
CA GLU A 57 -12.69 -5.15 2.78
C GLU A 57 -12.18 -3.71 2.66
N PRO A 58 -12.86 -2.85 1.89
CA PRO A 58 -12.61 -1.41 1.92
C PRO A 58 -12.83 -0.81 3.31
N LEU A 59 -12.04 0.21 3.64
CA LEU A 59 -12.08 0.86 4.95
C LEU A 59 -13.43 1.55 5.27
N PRO A 60 -14.14 2.21 4.34
CA PRO A 60 -15.43 2.83 4.61
C PRO A 60 -16.42 1.83 5.22
N SER A 61 -16.86 2.07 6.44
CA SER A 61 -17.83 1.21 7.14
C SER A 61 -18.65 2.01 8.14
N TRP A 62 -19.87 1.59 8.39
CA TRP A 62 -20.73 2.24 9.38
C TRP A 62 -20.10 2.24 10.78
N GLY A 63 -19.44 1.12 11.17
CA GLY A 63 -18.76 1.03 12.46
C GLY A 63 -17.65 2.08 12.61
N LEU A 64 -16.84 2.30 11.55
CA LEU A 64 -15.82 3.34 11.55
C LEU A 64 -16.45 4.74 11.60
N LEU A 65 -17.52 4.99 10.85
CA LEU A 65 -18.18 6.31 10.81
C LEU A 65 -18.80 6.68 12.17
N PHE A 66 -19.47 5.75 12.85
CA PHE A 66 -20.04 6.01 14.18
C PHE A 66 -18.98 6.11 15.28
N GLY A 67 -17.84 5.40 15.12
CA GLY A 67 -16.75 5.37 16.09
C GLY A 67 -15.56 6.29 15.76
N PHE A 68 -15.62 7.10 14.67
CA PHE A 68 -14.45 7.77 14.11
C PHE A 68 -13.71 8.70 15.08
N TRP A 69 -14.45 9.32 16.01
CA TRP A 69 -13.87 10.21 17.02
C TRP A 69 -12.84 9.51 17.92
N ARG A 70 -13.01 8.20 18.17
CA ARG A 70 -12.05 7.36 18.91
C ARG A 70 -10.76 7.10 18.14
N GLU A 71 -10.83 7.17 16.81
CA GLU A 71 -9.67 7.00 15.94
C GLU A 71 -8.87 8.28 15.77
N LEU A 72 -9.39 9.46 16.21
CA LEU A 72 -8.70 10.73 16.05
C LEU A 72 -7.44 10.82 16.91
N PHE A 73 -6.38 11.39 16.33
CA PHE A 73 -5.08 11.59 16.96
C PHE A 73 -5.19 12.42 18.27
N ALA A 74 -6.07 13.39 18.31
CA ALA A 74 -6.33 14.20 19.49
C ALA A 74 -6.82 13.35 20.69
N PHE A 75 -7.53 12.26 20.44
CA PHE A 75 -8.00 11.32 21.47
C PHE A 75 -7.16 10.04 21.57
N GLY A 76 -5.95 10.06 21.03
CA GLY A 76 -5.03 8.93 21.09
C GLY A 76 -5.11 7.95 19.91
N GLY A 77 -6.01 8.14 18.95
CA GLY A 77 -6.14 7.28 17.78
C GLY A 77 -5.01 7.47 16.74
N PRO A 78 -5.04 6.71 15.65
CA PRO A 78 -4.07 6.81 14.56
C PRO A 78 -4.43 7.84 13.48
N LEU A 79 -5.69 8.32 13.45
CA LEU A 79 -6.21 9.21 12.42
C LEU A 79 -5.97 10.69 12.77
N ASP A 80 -5.34 11.44 11.86
CA ASP A 80 -5.17 12.88 12.02
C ASP A 80 -5.67 13.64 10.78
N ILE A 81 -6.56 14.60 11.04
CA ILE A 81 -7.10 15.52 10.04
C ILE A 81 -6.81 16.93 10.54
N PRO A 82 -5.74 17.59 10.04
CA PRO A 82 -5.41 18.95 10.46
C PRO A 82 -6.57 19.91 10.16
N LEU A 83 -6.97 20.73 11.14
CA LEU A 83 -8.13 21.61 11.02
C LEU A 83 -8.06 22.54 9.80
N ARG A 84 -6.84 23.01 9.46
CA ARG A 84 -6.61 23.84 8.26
C ARG A 84 -6.98 23.15 6.94
N ARG A 85 -6.97 21.81 6.91
CA ARG A 85 -7.31 20.98 5.74
C ARG A 85 -8.80 20.59 5.70
N ALA A 86 -9.53 20.83 6.77
CA ALA A 86 -10.92 20.38 6.91
C ALA A 86 -11.83 20.83 5.74
N PRO A 87 -11.79 22.08 5.24
CA PRO A 87 -12.63 22.48 4.11
C PRO A 87 -12.31 21.74 2.81
N GLU A 88 -11.03 21.52 2.52
CA GLU A 88 -10.58 20.81 1.30
C GLU A 88 -10.81 19.29 1.41
N PHE A 89 -10.70 18.76 2.62
CA PHE A 89 -10.90 17.34 2.92
C PHE A 89 -12.38 16.93 2.95
N LEU A 90 -13.29 17.85 3.27
CA LEU A 90 -14.72 17.57 3.44
C LEU A 90 -15.38 16.88 2.22
N PRO A 91 -15.16 17.32 0.97
CA PRO A 91 -15.74 16.63 -0.19
C PRO A 91 -15.32 15.17 -0.32
N TRP A 92 -14.06 14.86 0.01
CA TRP A 92 -13.53 13.50 0.05
C TRP A 92 -14.18 12.71 1.19
N ALA A 93 -14.27 13.29 2.38
CA ALA A 93 -14.87 12.65 3.56
C ALA A 93 -16.35 12.30 3.35
N LEU A 94 -17.11 13.17 2.68
CA LEU A 94 -18.50 12.88 2.33
C LEU A 94 -18.62 11.71 1.36
N ARG A 95 -17.76 11.63 0.34
CA ARG A 95 -17.71 10.48 -0.57
C ARG A 95 -17.27 9.20 0.15
N PHE A 96 -16.31 9.31 1.06
CA PHE A 96 -15.88 8.19 1.90
C PHE A 96 -17.03 7.66 2.76
N ALA A 97 -17.77 8.54 3.41
CA ALA A 97 -18.95 8.16 4.19
C ALA A 97 -20.04 7.49 3.31
N ALA A 98 -20.29 8.07 2.13
CA ALA A 98 -21.24 7.50 1.17
C ALA A 98 -20.80 6.10 0.68
N ALA A 99 -19.51 5.84 0.53
CA ALA A 99 -18.98 4.55 0.07
C ALA A 99 -19.23 3.40 1.07
N ALA A 100 -19.50 3.69 2.34
CA ALA A 100 -19.82 2.66 3.34
C ALA A 100 -21.03 1.80 2.97
N ARG A 101 -21.97 2.35 2.18
CA ARG A 101 -23.15 1.62 1.68
C ARG A 101 -22.80 0.54 0.64
N HIS A 102 -21.69 0.73 -0.08
CA HIS A 102 -21.22 -0.17 -1.13
C HIS A 102 -20.10 -1.12 -0.66
N ARG A 103 -19.81 -1.16 0.64
CA ARG A 103 -18.69 -1.94 1.18
C ARG A 103 -18.72 -3.40 0.74
N ALA A 104 -19.88 -4.08 0.85
CA ALA A 104 -20.00 -5.48 0.49
C ALA A 104 -19.80 -5.74 -1.01
N GLU A 105 -20.25 -4.83 -1.86
CA GLU A 105 -20.03 -4.86 -3.31
C GLU A 105 -18.54 -4.64 -3.63
N ASN A 106 -17.94 -3.61 -3.07
CA ASN A 106 -16.54 -3.30 -3.24
C ASN A 106 -15.63 -4.43 -2.74
N THR A 107 -16.02 -5.13 -1.67
CA THR A 107 -15.32 -6.34 -1.19
C THR A 107 -15.33 -7.44 -2.24
N ARG A 108 -16.47 -7.69 -2.92
CA ARG A 108 -16.54 -8.71 -3.97
C ARG A 108 -15.62 -8.43 -5.16
N HIS A 109 -15.37 -7.16 -5.48
CA HIS A 109 -14.42 -6.78 -6.52
C HIS A 109 -12.97 -6.85 -6.04
N LEU A 110 -12.69 -6.48 -4.79
CA LEU A 110 -11.33 -6.38 -4.26
C LEU A 110 -10.77 -7.75 -3.83
N ALA A 111 -11.58 -8.60 -3.21
CA ALA A 111 -11.13 -9.87 -2.63
C ALA A 111 -10.41 -10.80 -3.63
N PRO A 112 -10.88 -11.00 -4.89
CA PRO A 112 -10.19 -11.85 -5.87
C PRO A 112 -8.78 -11.36 -6.26
N LEU A 113 -8.50 -10.07 -6.07
CA LEU A 113 -7.19 -9.49 -6.32
C LEU A 113 -6.26 -9.64 -5.11
N VAL A 114 -6.81 -9.49 -3.89
CA VAL A 114 -6.06 -9.42 -2.63
C VAL A 114 -5.74 -10.81 -2.08
N GLN A 115 -6.71 -11.72 -2.01
CA GLN A 115 -6.53 -13.04 -1.39
C GLN A 115 -5.35 -13.85 -1.94
N PRO A 116 -5.10 -13.95 -3.27
CA PRO A 116 -3.98 -14.72 -3.81
C PRO A 116 -2.67 -13.90 -3.90
N ALA A 117 -2.55 -12.78 -3.19
CA ALA A 117 -1.41 -11.86 -3.35
C ALA A 117 -0.08 -12.46 -2.93
N VAL A 118 -0.04 -13.28 -1.86
CA VAL A 118 1.19 -13.94 -1.39
C VAL A 118 1.71 -14.90 -2.45
N ASP A 119 0.85 -15.76 -3.00
CA ASP A 119 1.23 -16.72 -4.03
C ASP A 119 1.67 -16.05 -5.33
N ARG A 120 1.00 -14.94 -5.71
CA ARG A 120 1.42 -14.15 -6.87
C ARG A 120 2.79 -13.51 -6.66
N MET A 121 3.02 -12.90 -5.50
CA MET A 121 4.31 -12.31 -5.17
C MET A 121 5.40 -13.38 -5.15
N ALA A 122 5.14 -14.55 -4.55
CA ALA A 122 6.08 -15.66 -4.51
C ALA A 122 6.45 -16.15 -5.92
N ARG A 123 5.47 -16.33 -6.81
CA ARG A 123 5.72 -16.74 -8.21
C ARG A 123 6.58 -15.71 -8.95
N TRP A 124 6.26 -14.42 -8.83
CA TRP A 124 7.03 -13.37 -9.49
C TRP A 124 8.46 -13.27 -8.98
N LEU A 125 8.64 -13.35 -7.65
CA LEU A 125 9.98 -13.33 -7.05
C LEU A 125 10.79 -14.58 -7.38
N ALA A 126 10.16 -15.75 -7.46
CA ALA A 126 10.81 -16.98 -7.92
C ALA A 126 11.26 -16.87 -9.39
N GLU A 127 10.41 -16.32 -10.26
CA GLU A 127 10.71 -16.10 -11.69
C GLU A 127 11.95 -15.21 -11.91
N ILE A 128 12.15 -14.23 -11.04
CA ILE A 128 13.30 -13.32 -11.11
C ILE A 128 14.46 -13.68 -10.16
N GLY A 129 14.41 -14.88 -9.53
CA GLY A 129 15.45 -15.37 -8.64
C GLY A 129 15.61 -14.58 -7.34
N ARG A 130 14.52 -14.01 -6.78
CA ARG A 130 14.52 -13.16 -5.58
C ARG A 130 13.56 -13.62 -4.50
N LEU A 131 13.22 -14.90 -4.48
CA LEU A 131 12.26 -15.47 -3.53
C LEU A 131 12.71 -15.29 -2.06
N GLU A 132 14.00 -15.17 -1.82
CA GLU A 132 14.59 -14.93 -0.51
C GLU A 132 14.12 -13.62 0.16
N LEU A 133 13.59 -12.67 -0.62
CA LEU A 133 13.03 -11.41 -0.10
C LEU A 133 11.64 -11.57 0.53
N LEU A 134 10.96 -12.70 0.33
CA LEU A 134 9.62 -12.97 0.83
C LEU A 134 9.64 -13.95 1.98
N ARG A 135 8.75 -13.71 2.96
CA ARG A 135 8.38 -14.65 4.02
C ARG A 135 6.88 -14.88 3.95
N THR A 136 6.48 -16.14 3.96
CA THR A 136 5.07 -16.60 3.84
C THR A 136 4.57 -17.24 5.13
N ASN A 137 5.08 -16.79 6.26
CA ASN A 137 4.81 -17.35 7.59
C ASN A 137 3.65 -16.67 8.33
N GLY A 138 2.81 -15.92 7.60
CA GLY A 138 1.66 -15.25 8.18
C GLY A 138 1.99 -13.99 8.97
N HIS A 139 1.01 -13.53 9.77
CA HIS A 139 1.21 -12.49 10.80
C HIS A 139 0.36 -12.78 12.03
N PHE A 140 0.73 -12.21 13.16
CA PHE A 140 -0.05 -12.25 14.39
C PHE A 140 -0.80 -10.93 14.58
N GLN A 141 -2.07 -11.01 14.98
CA GLN A 141 -2.82 -9.87 15.47
C GLN A 141 -3.15 -10.09 16.95
N VAL A 142 -2.77 -9.15 17.82
CA VAL A 142 -2.85 -9.32 19.26
C VAL A 142 -3.62 -8.20 19.94
N TRP A 143 -4.32 -8.54 21.01
CA TRP A 143 -5.08 -7.65 21.88
C TRP A 143 -4.66 -7.83 23.33
N PHE A 144 -4.73 -6.75 24.09
CA PHE A 144 -4.45 -6.72 25.52
C PHE A 144 -5.70 -6.38 26.33
N GLY A 145 -5.69 -6.78 27.60
CA GLY A 145 -6.73 -6.43 28.57
C GLY A 145 -7.83 -7.48 28.75
N PRO A 146 -8.81 -7.19 29.63
CA PRO A 146 -9.81 -8.18 30.07
C PRO A 146 -10.66 -8.76 28.94
N ARG A 147 -10.91 -7.97 27.88
CA ARG A 147 -11.71 -8.35 26.70
C ARG A 147 -10.87 -8.85 25.52
N SER A 148 -9.60 -9.13 25.71
CA SER A 148 -8.70 -9.55 24.62
C SER A 148 -9.21 -10.81 23.89
N SER A 149 -9.62 -11.83 24.63
CA SER A 149 -10.15 -13.08 24.05
C SER A 149 -11.44 -12.89 23.29
N GLU A 150 -12.36 -12.06 23.82
CA GLU A 150 -13.63 -11.72 23.16
C GLU A 150 -13.35 -11.03 21.81
N ARG A 151 -12.50 -10.01 21.80
CA ARG A 151 -12.12 -9.28 20.56
C ARG A 151 -11.40 -10.17 19.55
N ALA A 152 -10.54 -11.07 20.00
CA ALA A 152 -9.91 -12.03 19.11
C ALA A 152 -10.95 -12.97 18.48
N ALA A 153 -11.91 -13.47 19.27
CA ALA A 153 -12.99 -14.33 18.76
C ALA A 153 -13.89 -13.57 17.76
N GLU A 154 -14.30 -12.34 18.07
CA GLU A 154 -15.08 -11.49 17.17
C GLU A 154 -14.36 -11.26 15.83
N GLN A 155 -13.06 -10.98 15.87
CA GLN A 155 -12.26 -10.81 14.66
C GLN A 155 -12.14 -12.12 13.88
N GLY A 156 -11.93 -13.26 14.54
CA GLY A 156 -11.87 -14.57 13.90
C GLY A 156 -13.16 -14.90 13.14
N LEU A 157 -14.31 -14.70 13.77
CA LEU A 157 -15.62 -14.88 13.13
C LEU A 157 -15.83 -13.93 11.94
N ALA A 158 -15.34 -12.69 12.02
CA ALA A 158 -15.42 -11.75 10.91
C ALA A 158 -14.58 -12.23 9.72
N MET A 159 -13.38 -12.74 9.98
CA MET A 159 -12.50 -13.28 8.94
C MET A 159 -13.04 -14.56 8.30
N GLU A 160 -13.60 -15.46 9.09
CA GLU A 160 -14.26 -16.68 8.60
C GLU A 160 -15.39 -16.37 7.60
N ARG A 161 -16.23 -15.35 7.88
CA ARG A 161 -17.28 -14.89 6.94
C ARG A 161 -16.73 -14.38 5.62
N LEU A 162 -15.47 -13.93 5.59
CA LEU A 162 -14.76 -13.47 4.40
C LEU A 162 -13.95 -14.58 3.72
N GLY A 163 -13.98 -15.81 4.27
CA GLY A 163 -13.18 -16.93 3.76
C GLY A 163 -11.68 -16.77 4.02
N ILE A 164 -11.30 -15.97 5.03
CA ILE A 164 -9.89 -15.74 5.39
C ILE A 164 -9.53 -16.69 6.55
N PRO A 165 -8.55 -17.61 6.34
CA PRO A 165 -8.19 -18.57 7.38
C PRO A 165 -7.46 -17.87 8.53
N THR A 166 -7.95 -18.07 9.74
CA THR A 166 -7.33 -17.64 10.99
C THR A 166 -7.33 -18.75 12.01
N GLN A 167 -6.36 -18.74 12.91
CA GLN A 167 -6.24 -19.66 14.03
C GLN A 167 -5.91 -18.86 15.29
N ALA A 168 -6.17 -19.43 16.45
CA ALA A 168 -5.68 -18.84 17.70
C ALA A 168 -4.14 -18.78 17.67
N ALA A 169 -3.57 -17.65 18.07
CA ALA A 169 -2.12 -17.54 18.15
C ALA A 169 -1.56 -18.55 19.18
N PRO A 170 -0.40 -19.20 18.91
CA PRO A 170 0.21 -20.13 19.82
C PRO A 170 0.48 -19.49 21.19
N ASN A 171 0.27 -20.25 22.28
CA ASN A 171 0.45 -19.75 23.64
C ASN A 171 1.89 -19.30 23.91
N GLU A 172 2.88 -19.97 23.31
CA GLU A 172 4.29 -19.64 23.44
C GLU A 172 4.56 -18.21 22.91
N ILE A 173 3.97 -17.87 21.77
CA ILE A 173 4.08 -16.53 21.16
C ILE A 173 3.38 -15.49 22.03
N LEU A 174 2.18 -15.79 22.51
CA LEU A 174 1.42 -14.88 23.41
C LEU A 174 2.19 -14.63 24.71
N GLN A 175 2.85 -15.67 25.28
CA GLN A 175 3.68 -15.52 26.48
C GLN A 175 4.92 -14.65 26.22
N VAL A 176 5.59 -14.81 25.07
CA VAL A 176 6.75 -13.96 24.71
C VAL A 176 6.30 -12.50 24.59
N ILE A 177 5.22 -12.22 23.88
CA ILE A 177 4.66 -10.87 23.75
C ILE A 177 4.25 -10.30 25.11
N ALA A 178 3.61 -11.10 25.96
CA ALA A 178 3.21 -10.70 27.31
C ALA A 178 4.41 -10.40 28.20
N ARG A 179 5.50 -11.16 28.12
CA ARG A 179 6.73 -10.90 28.88
C ARG A 179 7.41 -9.61 28.42
N GLN A 180 7.44 -9.35 27.12
CA GLN A 180 8.02 -8.14 26.55
C GLN A 180 7.26 -6.89 27.03
N SER A 181 5.94 -6.93 27.06
CA SER A 181 5.06 -5.81 27.38
C SER A 181 4.81 -5.63 28.88
N ALA A 182 5.89 -5.61 29.69
CA ALA A 182 5.80 -5.60 31.16
C ALA A 182 5.01 -4.42 31.74
N SER A 183 5.03 -3.23 31.12
CA SER A 183 4.24 -2.06 31.53
C SER A 183 2.74 -2.25 31.36
N LEU A 184 2.33 -3.10 30.44
CA LEU A 184 0.92 -3.48 30.27
C LEU A 184 0.47 -4.53 31.30
N ARG A 185 1.40 -5.31 31.91
CA ARG A 185 1.12 -6.28 32.96
C ARG A 185 0.60 -5.65 34.24
N ALA A 186 1.04 -4.44 34.58
CA ALA A 186 0.60 -3.74 35.78
C ALA A 186 -0.90 -3.44 35.79
N LYS A 187 -1.61 -3.69 34.66
CA LYS A 187 -3.04 -3.45 34.45
C LYS A 187 -3.84 -4.73 34.22
N ASP A 188 -3.40 -5.88 34.76
CA ASP A 188 -4.06 -7.20 34.55
C ASP A 188 -4.24 -7.55 33.04
N ALA A 189 -3.17 -7.37 32.27
CA ALA A 189 -3.21 -7.50 30.83
C ALA A 189 -3.20 -8.97 30.40
N ARG A 190 -4.36 -9.59 30.30
CA ARG A 190 -4.52 -10.80 29.48
C ARG A 190 -4.14 -10.47 28.04
N VAL A 191 -3.49 -11.42 27.37
CA VAL A 191 -3.15 -11.29 25.94
C VAL A 191 -3.88 -12.40 25.18
N ALA A 192 -4.53 -12.04 24.12
CA ALA A 192 -5.08 -13.00 23.16
C ALA A 192 -4.73 -12.57 21.74
N GLY A 193 -4.69 -13.50 20.81
CA GLY A 193 -4.32 -13.19 19.45
C GLY A 193 -4.79 -14.22 18.44
N LEU A 194 -4.76 -13.81 17.20
CA LEU A 194 -4.98 -14.63 16.02
C LEU A 194 -3.72 -14.73 15.19
N TRP A 195 -3.53 -15.85 14.54
CA TRP A 195 -2.56 -16.05 13.48
C TRP A 195 -3.27 -16.13 12.13
N PHE A 196 -2.84 -15.31 11.17
CA PHE A 196 -3.31 -15.21 9.81
C PHE A 196 -2.33 -15.94 8.89
N SER A 197 -2.57 -17.23 8.63
CA SER A 197 -1.63 -18.09 7.91
C SER A 197 -1.44 -17.74 6.43
N SER A 198 -2.43 -17.13 5.80
CA SER A 198 -2.44 -16.81 4.35
C SER A 198 -1.74 -15.49 3.99
N THR A 199 -1.13 -14.82 4.96
CA THR A 199 -0.41 -13.57 4.74
C THR A 199 1.10 -13.76 4.69
N GLY A 200 1.82 -12.72 4.31
CA GLY A 200 3.27 -12.73 4.27
C GLY A 200 3.85 -11.34 4.44
N HIS A 201 5.17 -11.25 4.37
CA HIS A 201 5.86 -9.97 4.36
C HIS A 201 7.14 -10.02 3.55
N VAL A 202 7.60 -8.86 3.10
CA VAL A 202 8.89 -8.72 2.44
C VAL A 202 9.93 -8.16 3.40
N LEU A 203 11.16 -8.64 3.27
CA LEU A 203 12.28 -8.22 4.12
C LEU A 203 12.73 -6.78 3.85
N ASP A 204 12.47 -6.27 2.63
CA ASP A 204 12.74 -4.89 2.25
C ASP A 204 11.87 -4.46 1.06
N PRO A 205 10.90 -3.56 1.26
CA PRO A 205 10.05 -3.06 0.18
C PRO A 205 10.81 -2.34 -0.94
N LEU A 206 11.91 -1.66 -0.63
CA LEU A 206 12.74 -1.01 -1.66
C LEU A 206 13.42 -2.04 -2.55
N LYS A 207 13.97 -3.12 -1.96
CA LYS A 207 14.57 -4.22 -2.71
C LYS A 207 13.56 -4.89 -3.65
N ILE A 208 12.27 -4.96 -3.29
CA ILE A 208 11.20 -5.47 -4.18
C ILE A 208 11.05 -4.58 -5.41
N VAL A 209 10.95 -3.25 -5.22
CA VAL A 209 10.86 -2.30 -6.34
C VAL A 209 12.07 -2.43 -7.25
N GLN A 210 13.28 -2.41 -6.68
CA GLN A 210 14.53 -2.52 -7.42
C GLN A 210 14.67 -3.84 -8.16
N SER A 211 14.17 -4.94 -7.57
CA SER A 211 14.17 -6.26 -8.21
C SER A 211 13.25 -6.32 -9.42
N PHE A 212 12.05 -5.76 -9.35
CA PHE A 212 11.16 -5.69 -10.51
C PHE A 212 11.70 -4.77 -11.61
N VAL A 213 12.27 -3.63 -11.24
CA VAL A 213 12.92 -2.73 -12.22
C VAL A 213 14.13 -3.40 -12.84
N GLY A 214 15.02 -4.01 -12.06
CA GLY A 214 16.17 -4.76 -12.57
C GLY A 214 15.76 -5.85 -13.56
N ALA A 215 14.76 -6.65 -13.22
CA ALA A 215 14.23 -7.68 -14.08
C ALA A 215 13.56 -7.14 -15.36
N ALA A 216 12.97 -5.94 -15.32
CA ALA A 216 12.47 -5.26 -16.51
C ALA A 216 13.63 -4.78 -17.41
N LEU A 217 14.70 -4.19 -16.83
CA LEU A 217 15.89 -3.74 -17.56
C LEU A 217 16.62 -4.90 -18.24
N GLU A 218 16.77 -6.03 -17.56
CA GLU A 218 17.34 -7.27 -18.13
C GLU A 218 16.54 -7.77 -19.35
N ARG A 219 15.25 -7.42 -19.45
CA ARG A 219 14.36 -7.75 -20.58
C ARG A 219 14.24 -6.63 -21.61
N GLY A 220 15.16 -5.67 -21.57
CA GLY A 220 15.24 -4.60 -22.57
C GLY A 220 14.41 -3.36 -22.28
N ALA A 221 13.81 -3.22 -21.09
CA ALA A 221 13.28 -1.95 -20.65
C ALA A 221 14.40 -0.93 -20.43
N SER A 222 14.06 0.36 -20.42
CA SER A 222 14.97 1.44 -20.05
C SER A 222 14.36 2.27 -18.91
N PHE A 223 15.22 2.90 -18.11
CA PHE A 223 14.82 3.84 -17.07
C PHE A 223 15.46 5.20 -17.36
N GLU A 224 14.67 6.25 -17.22
CA GLU A 224 15.13 7.62 -17.32
C GLU A 224 14.64 8.42 -16.11
N ARG A 225 15.58 9.10 -15.45
CA ARG A 225 15.26 9.97 -14.31
C ARG A 225 14.83 11.34 -14.81
N THR A 226 13.53 11.49 -15.03
CA THR A 226 12.90 12.75 -15.47
C THR A 226 11.50 12.88 -14.90
N GLU A 227 11.01 14.11 -14.71
CA GLU A 227 9.68 14.39 -14.25
C GLU A 227 8.74 14.58 -15.44
N VAL A 228 7.71 13.76 -15.57
CA VAL A 228 6.62 13.98 -16.52
C VAL A 228 5.63 14.99 -15.92
N ARG A 229 5.43 16.12 -16.61
CA ARG A 229 4.60 17.24 -16.16
C ARG A 229 3.25 17.31 -16.84
N ALA A 230 3.16 16.81 -18.08
CA ALA A 230 1.92 16.77 -18.83
C ALA A 230 1.91 15.62 -19.84
N ILE A 231 0.70 15.13 -20.12
CA ILE A 231 0.42 14.10 -21.12
C ILE A 231 -0.53 14.71 -22.14
N LYS A 232 -0.19 14.64 -23.43
CA LYS A 232 -1.03 15.12 -24.52
C LYS A 232 -1.29 14.01 -25.53
N PRO A 233 -2.54 13.61 -25.74
CA PRO A 233 -2.90 12.73 -26.85
C PRO A 233 -2.58 13.39 -28.19
N LEU A 234 -1.96 12.65 -29.09
CA LEU A 234 -1.74 12.98 -30.49
C LEU A 234 -2.48 11.94 -31.37
N GLU A 235 -2.51 12.16 -32.67
CA GLU A 235 -3.06 11.16 -33.59
C GLU A 235 -2.20 9.88 -33.56
N GLY A 236 -2.76 8.79 -33.00
CA GLY A 236 -2.09 7.49 -32.88
C GLY A 236 -0.90 7.43 -31.91
N ARG A 237 -0.54 8.50 -31.21
CA ARG A 237 0.62 8.61 -30.31
C ARG A 237 0.31 9.46 -29.07
N ILE A 238 1.27 9.56 -28.17
CA ILE A 238 1.18 10.37 -26.96
C ILE A 238 2.44 11.18 -26.77
N ALA A 239 2.31 12.49 -26.59
CA ALA A 239 3.40 13.36 -26.19
C ALA A 239 3.45 13.46 -24.67
N LEU A 240 4.62 13.20 -24.10
CA LEU A 240 4.96 13.37 -22.70
C LEU A 240 5.87 14.59 -22.55
N HIS A 241 5.36 15.64 -21.93
CA HIS A 241 6.19 16.81 -21.60
C HIS A 241 6.92 16.53 -20.30
N THR A 242 8.23 16.35 -20.40
CA THR A 242 9.08 16.12 -19.23
C THR A 242 9.73 17.41 -18.74
N SER A 243 10.54 17.33 -17.68
CA SER A 243 11.32 18.46 -17.19
C SER A 243 12.44 18.90 -18.15
N SER A 244 12.87 18.03 -19.08
CA SER A 244 13.99 18.23 -19.99
C SER A 244 13.56 18.38 -21.45
N GLU A 245 12.61 17.56 -21.90
CA GLU A 245 12.23 17.48 -23.31
C GLU A 245 10.78 16.99 -23.49
N THR A 246 10.34 16.88 -24.74
CA THR A 246 9.08 16.23 -25.09
C THR A 246 9.38 14.88 -25.74
N LEU A 247 8.91 13.80 -25.09
CA LEU A 247 9.00 12.44 -25.61
C LEU A 247 7.71 12.06 -26.34
N THR A 248 7.82 11.31 -27.43
CA THR A 248 6.66 10.77 -28.15
C THR A 248 6.68 9.25 -28.04
N VAL A 249 5.57 8.66 -27.58
CA VAL A 249 5.44 7.21 -27.31
C VAL A 249 4.14 6.66 -27.89
N GLY A 250 4.06 5.31 -28.07
CA GLY A 250 2.86 4.64 -28.54
C GLY A 250 1.77 4.53 -27.50
N ALA A 251 2.16 4.35 -26.24
CA ALA A 251 1.25 4.25 -25.11
C ALA A 251 1.87 4.79 -23.83
N VAL A 252 1.02 5.15 -22.84
CA VAL A 252 1.49 5.55 -21.51
C VAL A 252 0.67 4.88 -20.43
N VAL A 253 1.34 4.43 -19.35
CA VAL A 253 0.71 3.94 -18.12
C VAL A 253 1.07 4.89 -16.98
N VAL A 254 0.06 5.53 -16.39
CA VAL A 254 0.26 6.46 -15.25
C VAL A 254 0.22 5.66 -13.94
N CYS A 255 1.36 5.68 -13.20
CA CYS A 255 1.57 4.99 -11.93
C CYS A 255 2.10 5.95 -10.85
N THR A 256 1.69 7.21 -10.87
CA THR A 256 2.30 8.33 -10.13
C THR A 256 1.82 8.50 -8.69
N GLY A 257 1.11 7.50 -8.13
CA GLY A 257 0.71 7.51 -6.72
C GLY A 257 -0.07 8.77 -6.33
N ALA A 258 0.36 9.49 -5.30
CA ALA A 258 -0.32 10.68 -4.79
C ALA A 258 -0.26 11.89 -5.74
N TRP A 259 0.54 11.85 -6.80
CA TRP A 259 0.68 12.94 -7.81
C TRP A 259 -0.16 12.71 -9.06
N THR A 260 -1.04 11.73 -9.05
CA THR A 260 -1.84 11.31 -10.25
C THR A 260 -2.77 12.40 -10.75
N ALA A 261 -3.40 13.16 -9.88
CA ALA A 261 -4.41 14.18 -10.24
C ALA A 261 -3.85 15.20 -11.25
N SER A 262 -2.63 15.68 -11.05
CA SER A 262 -2.00 16.67 -11.93
C SER A 262 -1.82 16.17 -13.38
N LEU A 263 -1.74 14.86 -13.61
CA LEU A 263 -1.55 14.28 -14.94
C LEU A 263 -2.88 13.82 -15.59
N LEU A 264 -3.83 13.32 -14.80
CA LEU A 264 -5.06 12.74 -15.33
C LEU A 264 -6.25 13.71 -15.38
N GLU A 265 -6.34 14.68 -14.47
CA GLU A 265 -7.43 15.66 -14.49
C GLU A 265 -7.44 16.56 -15.72
N PRO A 266 -6.29 17.02 -16.27
CA PRO A 266 -6.26 17.75 -17.54
C PRO A 266 -6.75 16.94 -18.74
N LEU A 267 -6.82 15.59 -18.61
CA LEU A 267 -7.34 14.68 -19.62
C LEU A 267 -8.86 14.40 -19.46
N GLY A 268 -9.52 15.08 -18.51
CA GLY A 268 -10.95 14.96 -18.27
C GLY A 268 -11.36 13.86 -17.29
N LEU A 269 -10.41 13.18 -16.64
CA LEU A 269 -10.72 12.21 -15.58
C LEU A 269 -10.86 12.92 -14.24
N ARG A 270 -11.82 12.51 -13.43
CA ARG A 270 -11.91 12.94 -12.03
C ARG A 270 -11.02 12.05 -11.16
N VAL A 271 -10.16 12.66 -10.35
CA VAL A 271 -9.24 11.95 -9.47
C VAL A 271 -9.41 12.44 -8.02
N PRO A 272 -10.56 12.11 -7.37
CA PRO A 272 -10.82 12.53 -5.99
C PRO A 272 -9.96 11.73 -5.01
N MET A 273 -8.66 11.93 -5.10
CA MET A 273 -7.66 11.19 -4.32
C MET A 273 -7.12 12.06 -3.21
N GLU A 274 -7.05 11.52 -2.00
CA GLU A 274 -6.34 12.13 -0.88
C GLU A 274 -5.06 11.37 -0.55
N SER A 275 -4.17 12.08 0.14
CA SER A 275 -2.92 11.52 0.63
C SER A 275 -3.07 11.12 2.10
N ALA A 276 -3.27 9.83 2.37
CA ALA A 276 -3.26 9.28 3.71
C ALA A 276 -1.81 8.97 4.12
N ARG A 277 -1.16 9.91 4.81
CA ARG A 277 0.26 9.82 5.16
C ARG A 277 0.46 8.82 6.29
N GLY A 278 1.27 7.79 6.03
CA GLY A 278 1.70 6.82 7.01
C GLY A 278 3.07 7.17 7.59
N TYR A 279 3.27 6.83 8.85
CA TYR A 279 4.54 7.01 9.56
C TYR A 279 5.12 5.67 9.94
N HIS A 280 6.45 5.57 9.89
CA HIS A 280 7.14 4.48 10.54
C HIS A 280 8.39 4.95 11.31
N VAL A 281 8.82 4.12 12.23
CA VAL A 281 10.15 4.20 12.87
C VAL A 281 10.85 2.87 12.70
N GLU A 282 12.16 2.89 12.65
CA GLU A 282 13.00 1.69 12.55
C GLU A 282 13.87 1.52 13.79
N MET A 283 14.09 0.27 14.16
CA MET A 283 14.95 -0.15 15.26
C MET A 283 15.99 -1.11 14.67
N ALA A 284 17.16 -0.57 14.30
CA ALA A 284 18.26 -1.34 13.73
C ALA A 284 18.84 -2.30 14.78
N GLY A 285 19.17 -3.53 14.36
CA GLY A 285 19.77 -4.56 15.20
C GLY A 285 18.87 -5.05 16.33
N HIS A 286 17.63 -4.58 16.46
CA HIS A 286 16.70 -5.07 17.48
C HIS A 286 16.22 -6.47 17.12
N PRO A 287 16.32 -7.47 18.04
CA PRO A 287 15.79 -8.80 17.76
C PRO A 287 14.28 -8.78 17.62
N ALA A 288 13.77 -9.49 16.62
CA ALA A 288 12.35 -9.73 16.47
C ALA A 288 11.86 -10.74 17.52
N LEU A 289 10.64 -10.55 18.04
CA LEU A 289 10.01 -11.53 18.94
C LEU A 289 9.55 -12.77 18.16
N THR A 290 9.24 -12.59 16.89
CA THR A 290 8.80 -13.63 15.97
C THR A 290 9.33 -13.33 14.57
N ASP A 291 9.47 -14.34 13.73
CA ASP A 291 9.84 -14.16 12.32
C ASP A 291 8.68 -13.64 11.46
N ALA A 292 7.49 -13.52 12.04
CA ALA A 292 6.28 -12.99 11.39
C ALA A 292 5.93 -11.59 11.93
N PRO A 293 5.27 -10.73 11.15
CA PRO A 293 4.77 -9.45 11.64
C PRO A 293 3.79 -9.60 12.80
N ILE A 294 3.78 -8.61 13.70
CA ILE A 294 2.82 -8.49 14.79
C ILE A 294 2.02 -7.20 14.65
N LEU A 295 0.70 -7.32 14.48
CA LEU A 295 -0.21 -6.21 14.58
C LEU A 295 -0.70 -6.07 16.03
N TYR A 296 -0.25 -5.04 16.72
CA TYR A 296 -0.76 -4.61 18.00
C TYR A 296 -2.06 -3.83 17.80
N ALA A 297 -3.20 -4.54 17.85
CA ALA A 297 -4.50 -4.01 17.44
C ALA A 297 -4.93 -2.78 18.24
N ASP A 298 -4.71 -2.80 19.57
CA ASP A 298 -5.08 -1.69 20.46
C ASP A 298 -4.27 -0.42 20.20
N GLN A 299 -3.01 -0.57 19.82
CA GLN A 299 -2.09 0.54 19.53
C GLN A 299 -2.12 0.96 18.06
N ARG A 300 -2.78 0.17 17.20
CA ARG A 300 -2.76 0.37 15.73
C ARG A 300 -1.33 0.40 15.17
N ILE A 301 -0.47 -0.49 15.66
CA ILE A 301 0.94 -0.60 15.24
C ILE A 301 1.16 -1.95 14.58
N LEU A 302 1.62 -1.93 13.34
CA LEU A 302 2.16 -3.11 12.69
C LEU A 302 3.68 -3.09 12.83
N LEU A 303 4.22 -4.11 13.47
CA LEU A 303 5.64 -4.34 13.65
C LEU A 303 6.10 -5.46 12.72
N THR A 304 6.97 -5.14 11.77
CA THR A 304 7.44 -6.09 10.76
C THR A 304 8.93 -6.35 10.94
N PRO A 305 9.36 -7.61 11.10
CA PRO A 305 10.75 -7.98 11.00
C PRO A 305 11.25 -7.80 9.57
N MET A 306 12.35 -7.09 9.42
CA MET A 306 13.00 -6.81 8.13
C MET A 306 14.48 -7.17 8.22
N ASP A 307 15.18 -7.12 7.09
CA ASP A 307 16.60 -7.39 7.01
C ASP A 307 17.38 -6.45 7.95
N GLY A 308 17.91 -7.00 9.05
CA GLY A 308 18.72 -6.29 10.06
C GLY A 308 17.97 -5.25 10.92
N ARG A 309 16.63 -5.16 10.87
CA ARG A 309 15.85 -4.18 11.61
C ARG A 309 14.40 -4.59 11.87
N LEU A 310 13.77 -3.95 12.85
CA LEU A 310 12.33 -3.95 13.02
C LEU A 310 11.75 -2.63 12.51
N ARG A 311 10.70 -2.69 11.71
CA ARG A 311 9.93 -1.52 11.27
C ARG A 311 8.57 -1.50 11.94
N ALA A 312 8.28 -0.43 12.67
CA ALA A 312 6.98 -0.19 13.28
C ALA A 312 6.23 0.89 12.47
N ALA A 313 5.10 0.52 11.87
CA ALA A 313 4.29 1.40 11.06
C ALA A 313 2.94 1.69 11.72
N SER A 314 2.50 2.97 11.65
CA SER A 314 1.22 3.42 12.17
C SER A 314 0.77 4.69 11.46
N PHE A 315 -0.34 5.25 11.93
CA PHE A 315 -0.94 6.52 11.56
C PHE A 315 -1.48 6.63 10.13
N MET A 316 -2.47 7.50 10.04
CA MET A 316 -3.12 7.94 8.82
C MET A 316 -3.41 9.43 8.96
N GLU A 317 -2.58 10.26 8.34
CA GLU A 317 -2.67 11.72 8.41
C GLU A 317 -3.08 12.31 7.05
N PHE A 318 -4.09 13.16 7.05
CA PHE A 318 -4.61 13.84 5.85
C PHE A 318 -4.13 15.30 5.75
N ALA A 319 -2.81 15.49 5.80
CA ALA A 319 -2.17 16.81 5.71
C ALA A 319 -1.82 17.22 4.25
N GLY A 320 -2.16 16.38 3.24
CA GLY A 320 -1.74 16.54 1.86
C GLY A 320 -0.33 16.01 1.62
N HIS A 321 -0.01 15.69 0.35
CA HIS A 321 1.25 15.02 -0.01
C HIS A 321 2.50 15.91 0.11
N GLN A 322 2.34 17.24 0.12
CA GLN A 322 3.44 18.21 0.21
C GLN A 322 3.80 18.62 1.64
N ALA A 323 2.99 18.25 2.64
CA ALA A 323 3.24 18.64 4.02
C ALA A 323 4.53 18.01 4.56
N GLY A 324 5.30 18.75 5.35
CA GLY A 324 6.46 18.24 6.09
C GLY A 324 6.07 17.16 7.12
N PRO A 325 7.01 16.34 7.63
CA PRO A 325 6.73 15.37 8.67
C PRO A 325 6.29 16.06 9.99
N ASP A 326 5.32 15.45 10.69
CA ASP A 326 4.94 15.89 12.02
C ASP A 326 5.71 15.09 13.09
N PRO A 327 6.66 15.70 13.82
CA PRO A 327 7.50 15.02 14.79
C PRO A 327 6.71 14.40 15.95
N ARG A 328 5.52 14.95 16.27
CA ARG A 328 4.66 14.42 17.34
C ARG A 328 4.22 12.99 17.07
N LYS A 329 4.06 12.61 15.80
CA LYS A 329 3.64 11.26 15.40
C LYS A 329 4.76 10.25 15.60
N SER A 330 5.97 10.56 15.14
CA SER A 330 7.14 9.71 15.39
C SER A 330 7.42 9.59 16.89
N ALA A 331 7.33 10.67 17.65
CA ALA A 331 7.50 10.65 19.11
C ALA A 331 6.46 9.74 19.79
N ARG A 332 5.16 9.88 19.43
CA ARG A 332 4.09 9.04 19.97
C ARG A 332 4.29 7.55 19.61
N LEU A 333 4.71 7.27 18.37
CA LEU A 333 4.98 5.90 17.97
C LEU A 333 6.10 5.28 18.81
N ARG A 334 7.19 6.02 19.04
CA ARG A 334 8.30 5.58 19.90
C ARG A 334 7.87 5.36 21.34
N THR A 335 7.02 6.25 21.89
CA THR A 335 6.48 6.08 23.25
C THR A 335 5.68 4.78 23.34
N ARG A 336 4.76 4.53 22.40
CA ARG A 336 3.97 3.29 22.37
C ARG A 336 4.83 2.03 22.23
N LEU A 337 5.91 2.09 21.44
CA LEU A 337 6.84 0.97 21.33
C LEU A 337 7.57 0.70 22.65
N ARG A 338 7.98 1.75 23.37
CA ARG A 338 8.55 1.60 24.71
C ARG A 338 7.55 1.02 25.72
N ASP A 339 6.28 1.45 25.66
CA ASP A 339 5.21 0.87 26.46
C ASP A 339 4.99 -0.62 26.14
N LEU A 340 5.20 -1.02 24.89
CA LEU A 340 5.22 -2.42 24.45
C LEU A 340 6.53 -3.15 24.80
N GLY A 341 7.50 -2.48 25.45
CA GLY A 341 8.76 -3.05 25.91
C GLY A 341 9.89 -3.07 24.88
N TYR A 342 9.73 -2.41 23.72
CA TYR A 342 10.79 -2.32 22.72
C TYR A 342 11.78 -1.21 23.06
N ALA A 343 13.08 -1.50 22.97
CA ALA A 343 14.16 -0.50 23.13
C ALA A 343 14.18 0.42 21.88
N CYS A 344 13.26 1.38 21.83
CA CYS A 344 13.13 2.31 20.71
C CYS A 344 13.85 3.63 21.03
N PRO A 345 14.99 3.96 20.36
CA PRO A 345 15.71 5.21 20.55
C PRO A 345 14.84 6.44 20.26
N ALA A 346 15.08 7.54 20.98
CA ALA A 346 14.31 8.77 20.79
C ALA A 346 14.58 9.42 19.42
N ASP A 347 15.78 9.29 18.91
CA ASP A 347 16.35 9.94 17.72
C ASP A 347 16.61 9.00 16.54
N GLY A 348 16.17 7.74 16.64
CA GLY A 348 16.35 6.74 15.58
C GLY A 348 15.66 7.13 14.27
N PRO A 349 15.89 6.38 13.17
CA PRO A 349 15.28 6.68 11.87
C PRO A 349 13.76 6.71 11.90
N SER A 350 13.17 7.66 11.21
CA SER A 350 11.73 7.75 10.99
C SER A 350 11.43 8.23 9.58
N TRP A 351 10.26 7.88 9.09
CA TRP A 351 9.82 8.24 7.75
C TRP A 351 8.32 8.50 7.71
N VAL A 352 7.91 9.32 6.75
CA VAL A 352 6.52 9.58 6.40
C VAL A 352 6.34 9.48 4.89
N GLY A 353 5.25 8.89 4.43
CA GLY A 353 4.96 8.81 3.01
C GLY A 353 3.48 8.85 2.66
N PRO A 354 3.15 9.44 1.50
CA PRO A 354 1.79 9.67 1.06
C PRO A 354 1.21 8.40 0.42
N ARG A 355 0.26 7.74 1.09
CA ARG A 355 -0.54 6.67 0.48
C ARG A 355 -1.65 7.31 -0.34
N PRO A 356 -1.76 6.99 -1.64
CA PRO A 356 -2.82 7.52 -2.49
C PRO A 356 -4.13 6.79 -2.21
N VAL A 357 -5.15 7.46 -1.68
CA VAL A 357 -6.41 6.83 -1.29
C VAL A 357 -7.61 7.47 -2.00
N PHE A 358 -8.39 6.65 -2.68
CA PHE A 358 -9.72 7.03 -3.16
C PHE A 358 -10.75 6.91 -2.04
N PRO A 359 -11.86 7.66 -2.12
CA PRO A 359 -12.85 7.64 -1.04
C PRO A 359 -13.58 6.29 -0.89
N ASP A 360 -13.70 5.50 -1.96
CA ASP A 360 -14.30 4.17 -1.95
C ASP A 360 -13.32 3.05 -1.57
N TYR A 361 -12.04 3.39 -1.40
CA TYR A 361 -10.97 2.43 -1.09
C TYR A 361 -10.78 1.33 -2.13
N LEU A 362 -11.16 1.57 -3.39
CA LEU A 362 -10.77 0.75 -4.53
C LEU A 362 -9.63 1.42 -5.30
N PRO A 363 -8.69 0.67 -5.90
CA PRO A 363 -7.70 1.26 -6.80
C PRO A 363 -8.36 1.81 -8.07
N GLY A 364 -7.65 2.68 -8.78
CA GLY A 364 -7.96 3.09 -10.14
C GLY A 364 -7.12 2.29 -11.12
N ILE A 365 -7.72 1.37 -11.87
CA ILE A 365 -7.06 0.55 -12.89
C ILE A 365 -7.94 0.58 -14.14
N GLY A 366 -7.39 1.05 -15.26
CA GLY A 366 -8.17 1.17 -16.48
C GLY A 366 -7.45 1.89 -17.61
N ARG A 367 -8.26 2.32 -18.57
CA ARG A 367 -7.83 3.03 -19.79
C ARG A 367 -8.70 4.25 -20.03
N LEU A 368 -8.12 5.36 -20.43
CA LEU A 368 -8.85 6.50 -20.95
C LEU A 368 -9.40 6.14 -22.34
N GLU A 369 -10.72 6.24 -22.50
CA GLU A 369 -11.42 5.80 -23.71
C GLU A 369 -10.82 6.37 -25.00
N ARG A 370 -10.76 5.52 -26.02
CA ARG A 370 -10.26 5.86 -27.37
C ARG A 370 -8.82 6.41 -27.42
N THR A 371 -8.03 6.14 -26.37
CA THR A 371 -6.64 6.55 -26.33
C THR A 371 -5.75 5.36 -25.96
N SER A 372 -4.42 5.52 -26.05
CA SER A 372 -3.45 4.56 -25.48
C SER A 372 -2.91 5.06 -24.13
N ILE A 373 -3.76 5.70 -23.31
CA ILE A 373 -3.44 6.16 -21.96
C ILE A 373 -4.10 5.21 -20.96
N PHE A 374 -3.27 4.54 -20.17
CA PHE A 374 -3.68 3.62 -19.12
C PHE A 374 -3.31 4.20 -17.75
N TYR A 375 -3.95 3.72 -16.70
CA TYR A 375 -3.67 4.15 -15.34
C TYR A 375 -3.74 2.99 -14.34
N ALA A 376 -2.84 3.02 -13.36
CA ALA A 376 -2.79 2.10 -12.24
C ALA A 376 -2.41 2.88 -10.96
N VAL A 377 -3.40 3.38 -10.25
CA VAL A 377 -3.25 4.43 -9.23
C VAL A 377 -4.14 4.18 -8.02
N GLY A 378 -3.89 4.87 -6.89
CA GLY A 378 -4.80 4.83 -5.75
C GLY A 378 -4.85 3.50 -5.00
N HIS A 379 -3.75 2.74 -4.95
CA HIS A 379 -3.68 1.42 -4.30
C HIS A 379 -3.64 1.49 -2.76
N GLN A 380 -3.94 2.64 -2.17
CA GLN A 380 -4.07 2.85 -0.71
C GLN A 380 -2.84 2.35 0.06
N HIS A 381 -3.06 1.57 1.11
CA HIS A 381 -2.00 0.92 1.90
C HIS A 381 -1.66 -0.51 1.43
N ILE A 382 -2.36 -1.03 0.42
CA ILE A 382 -2.18 -2.38 -0.14
C ILE A 382 -1.48 -2.39 -1.50
N GLY A 383 -0.77 -1.32 -1.88
CA GLY A 383 -0.07 -1.25 -3.15
C GLY A 383 0.98 -2.35 -3.34
N LEU A 384 1.74 -2.71 -2.29
CA LEU A 384 2.68 -3.82 -2.34
C LEU A 384 1.96 -5.16 -2.58
N THR A 385 0.85 -5.39 -1.89
CA THR A 385 -0.02 -6.56 -2.03
C THR A 385 -0.56 -6.71 -3.46
N LEU A 386 -1.00 -5.60 -4.05
CA LEU A 386 -1.63 -5.59 -5.37
C LEU A 386 -0.64 -5.43 -6.54
N ALA A 387 0.65 -5.21 -6.29
CA ALA A 387 1.60 -4.87 -7.35
C ALA A 387 1.67 -5.94 -8.46
N PRO A 388 1.82 -7.25 -8.19
CA PRO A 388 1.88 -8.24 -9.26
C PRO A 388 0.57 -8.32 -10.07
N VAL A 389 -0.59 -8.38 -9.42
CA VAL A 389 -1.87 -8.47 -10.13
C VAL A 389 -2.15 -7.21 -10.96
N THR A 390 -1.76 -6.03 -10.47
CA THR A 390 -1.89 -4.78 -11.22
C THR A 390 -1.02 -4.80 -12.48
N GLY A 391 0.21 -5.31 -12.38
CA GLY A 391 1.08 -5.52 -13.54
C GLY A 391 0.44 -6.43 -14.59
N GLU A 392 -0.14 -7.56 -14.16
CA GLU A 392 -0.85 -8.50 -15.04
C GLU A 392 -2.05 -7.82 -15.74
N LEU A 393 -2.90 -7.12 -14.98
CA LEU A 393 -4.09 -6.42 -15.50
C LEU A 393 -3.73 -5.34 -16.53
N ILE A 394 -2.72 -4.52 -16.23
CA ILE A 394 -2.28 -3.46 -17.15
C ILE A 394 -1.65 -4.08 -18.40
N SER A 395 -0.88 -5.16 -18.27
CA SER A 395 -0.32 -5.86 -19.43
C SER A 395 -1.41 -6.40 -20.36
N ASP A 396 -2.48 -6.98 -19.80
CA ASP A 396 -3.64 -7.41 -20.58
C ASP A 396 -4.31 -6.23 -21.31
N LEU A 397 -4.54 -5.10 -20.61
CA LEU A 397 -5.14 -3.90 -21.20
C LEU A 397 -4.29 -3.32 -22.35
N VAL A 398 -2.98 -3.20 -22.14
CA VAL A 398 -2.05 -2.69 -23.17
C VAL A 398 -1.99 -3.60 -24.39
N ALA A 399 -2.11 -4.92 -24.18
CA ALA A 399 -2.17 -5.91 -25.26
C ALA A 399 -3.54 -6.02 -25.94
N GLY A 400 -4.55 -5.26 -25.46
CA GLY A 400 -5.92 -5.35 -25.97
C GLY A 400 -6.64 -6.65 -25.58
N ARG A 401 -6.13 -7.38 -24.60
CA ARG A 401 -6.76 -8.60 -24.07
C ARG A 401 -7.81 -8.23 -23.00
N GLN A 402 -8.81 -9.06 -22.85
CA GLN A 402 -9.73 -8.98 -21.72
C GLN A 402 -8.98 -9.44 -20.46
N PRO A 403 -8.92 -8.58 -19.40
CA PRO A 403 -8.34 -8.98 -18.14
C PRO A 403 -9.04 -10.20 -17.52
N ARG A 404 -8.28 -11.04 -16.83
CA ARG A 404 -8.80 -12.25 -16.15
C ARG A 404 -9.78 -11.96 -15.02
N HIS A 405 -9.72 -10.75 -14.46
CA HIS A 405 -10.62 -10.25 -13.42
C HIS A 405 -11.48 -9.14 -14.00
N ASP A 406 -12.73 -9.05 -13.56
CA ASP A 406 -13.57 -7.90 -13.84
C ASP A 406 -12.97 -6.65 -13.15
N ILE A 407 -12.58 -5.67 -13.97
CA ILE A 407 -11.98 -4.41 -13.51
C ILE A 407 -12.92 -3.22 -13.65
N SER A 408 -14.19 -3.44 -14.01
CA SER A 408 -15.17 -2.37 -14.23
C SER A 408 -15.34 -1.45 -13.01
N ALA A 409 -15.30 -2.03 -11.80
CA ALA A 409 -15.35 -1.30 -10.54
C ALA A 409 -14.11 -0.44 -10.27
N PHE A 410 -13.00 -0.65 -11.00
CA PHE A 410 -11.74 0.08 -10.81
C PHE A 410 -11.57 1.23 -11.82
N ASP A 411 -12.49 1.39 -12.77
CA ASP A 411 -12.46 2.51 -13.71
C ASP A 411 -12.65 3.85 -12.98
N LEU A 412 -11.83 4.86 -13.33
CA LEU A 412 -11.91 6.19 -12.71
C LEU A 412 -13.20 6.96 -13.08
N ARG A 413 -13.91 6.54 -14.12
CA ARG A 413 -15.23 7.11 -14.47
C ARG A 413 -16.32 6.86 -13.44
N ARG A 414 -16.05 6.00 -12.43
CA ARG A 414 -16.95 5.79 -11.28
C ARG A 414 -17.08 7.03 -10.37
N PHE A 415 -16.28 8.06 -10.59
CA PHE A 415 -16.28 9.34 -9.89
C PHE A 415 -16.82 10.45 -10.81
#